data_09fef65fa5d3bbdbe989d7f91f29c813
#
_entry.id   09fef65fa5d3bbdbe989d7f91f29c813
#
_cell.length_a   1.000
_cell.length_b   1.000
_cell.length_c   1.000
_cell.angle_alpha   90.00
_cell.angle_beta   90.00
_cell.angle_gamma   90.00
#
_symmetry.space_group_name_H-M   'P 1'
#
loop_
_entity.id
_entity.type
_entity.pdbx_description
1 polymer ?
#
loop_
_entity_poly.entity_id
_entity_poly.type
_entity_poly.pdbx_seq_one_letter_code
_entity_poly.pdbx_strand_id
1 'polypeptide(L)'
;MDSEQIYSEIILDYYRHPKNKGMIENADAHFKDWNPLCGDEIEIFLKFKNGKVSEAKFSGSGCAISQAAASMLTELIQGKTADELKKMKSEEVLSALGVKLTPIRVKCALLGFAAMQKAIYSEPAVKP
;
A
#
# COMPACT_ATOMS: atom_id res chain seq x y z
N MET A 1 -11.20 -21.98 5.73
CA MET A 1 -11.15 -20.69 6.43
C MET A 1 -12.44 -19.93 6.19
N ASP A 2 -13.06 -19.52 7.24
CA ASP A 2 -14.33 -18.83 7.12
C ASP A 2 -14.14 -17.32 6.96
N SER A 3 -15.25 -16.61 6.71
CA SER A 3 -15.24 -15.19 6.45
C SER A 3 -14.73 -14.35 7.62
N GLU A 4 -14.76 -14.89 8.83
CA GLU A 4 -14.33 -14.14 10.01
C GLU A 4 -12.85 -13.78 9.97
N GLN A 5 -12.05 -14.61 9.30
CA GLN A 5 -10.62 -14.39 9.25
C GLN A 5 -10.22 -13.32 8.24
N ILE A 6 -11.12 -12.96 7.34
CA ILE A 6 -10.87 -11.87 6.39
C ILE A 6 -10.83 -10.54 7.14
N TYR A 7 -11.61 -10.43 8.20
CA TYR A 7 -11.70 -9.21 8.99
C TYR A 7 -11.15 -9.45 10.40
N SER A 8 -9.94 -9.99 10.46
CA SER A 8 -9.27 -10.20 11.74
C SER A 8 -9.12 -8.88 12.50
N GLU A 9 -8.84 -8.96 13.80
CA GLU A 9 -8.65 -7.76 14.61
C GLU A 9 -7.53 -6.87 14.08
N ILE A 10 -6.49 -7.46 13.51
CA ILE A 10 -5.39 -6.69 12.94
C ILE A 10 -5.88 -5.86 11.77
N ILE A 11 -6.63 -6.47 10.85
CA ILE A 11 -7.16 -5.76 9.69
C ILE A 11 -8.11 -4.66 10.13
N LEU A 12 -9.02 -4.96 11.05
CA LEU A 12 -9.98 -3.98 11.54
C LEU A 12 -9.29 -2.82 12.25
N ASP A 13 -8.23 -3.10 13.00
CA ASP A 13 -7.49 -2.06 13.68
C ASP A 13 -6.81 -1.12 12.68
N TYR A 14 -6.15 -1.66 11.67
CA TYR A 14 -5.53 -0.85 10.63
C TYR A 14 -6.55 -0.06 9.82
N TYR A 15 -7.74 -0.61 9.67
CA TYR A 15 -8.81 0.08 8.97
C TYR A 15 -9.37 1.24 9.80
N ARG A 16 -9.61 1.00 11.09
CA ARG A 16 -10.18 2.02 11.99
C ARG A 16 -9.18 3.07 12.40
N HIS A 17 -7.91 2.67 12.54
CA HIS A 17 -6.82 3.53 12.99
C HIS A 17 -5.66 3.43 12.02
N PRO A 18 -5.86 3.92 10.78
CA PRO A 18 -4.85 3.76 9.74
C PRO A 18 -3.57 4.51 10.08
N LYS A 19 -2.45 3.90 9.73
CA LYS A 19 -1.14 4.53 9.83
C LYS A 19 -0.88 5.29 8.54
N ASN A 20 -0.38 6.51 8.67
CA ASN A 20 0.09 7.28 7.53
C ASN A 20 -0.99 7.55 6.47
N LYS A 21 -2.22 7.76 6.90
CA LYS A 21 -3.28 8.16 5.97
C LYS A 21 -3.19 9.65 5.73
N GLY A 22 -3.22 10.05 4.46
CA GLY A 22 -3.13 11.45 4.10
C GLY A 22 -2.39 11.65 2.80
N MET A 23 -1.98 12.88 2.54
CA MET A 23 -1.30 13.27 1.31
C MET A 23 0.04 13.91 1.66
N ILE A 24 0.97 13.88 0.70
CA ILE A 24 2.24 14.59 0.80
C ILE A 24 2.25 15.61 -0.32
N GLU A 25 2.26 16.92 0.01
CA GLU A 25 2.19 17.98 -0.99
C GLU A 25 3.32 17.93 -2.00
N ASN A 26 4.54 17.71 -1.54
CA ASN A 26 5.72 17.70 -2.39
C ASN A 26 6.28 16.30 -2.52
N ALA A 27 5.38 15.34 -2.80
CA ALA A 27 5.80 13.96 -2.96
C ALA A 27 6.78 13.81 -4.12
N ASP A 28 7.81 13.01 -3.92
CA ASP A 28 8.76 12.68 -4.97
C ASP A 28 8.16 11.71 -5.98
N ALA A 29 7.22 10.88 -5.52
CA ALA A 29 6.50 9.95 -6.38
C ALA A 29 5.10 9.76 -5.82
N HIS A 30 4.13 9.65 -6.69
CA HIS A 30 2.77 9.31 -6.28
C HIS A 30 2.03 8.70 -7.47
N PHE A 31 1.03 7.88 -7.17
CA PHE A 31 0.20 7.28 -8.20
C PHE A 31 -1.11 6.84 -7.59
N LYS A 32 -2.22 7.14 -8.27
CA LYS A 32 -3.54 6.69 -7.88
C LYS A 32 -3.94 5.52 -8.77
N ASP A 33 -4.25 4.39 -8.16
CA ASP A 33 -4.71 3.22 -8.87
C ASP A 33 -6.07 2.83 -8.34
N TRP A 34 -6.83 2.06 -9.11
CA TRP A 34 -8.14 1.62 -8.68
C TRP A 34 -8.40 0.21 -9.18
N ASN A 35 -9.31 -0.47 -8.50
CA ASN A 35 -9.73 -1.80 -8.85
C ASN A 35 -11.17 -1.72 -9.37
N PRO A 36 -11.41 -1.85 -10.68
CA PRO A 36 -12.76 -1.70 -11.23
C PRO A 36 -13.73 -2.79 -10.75
N LEU A 37 -13.21 -3.92 -10.27
CA LEU A 37 -14.09 -5.00 -9.80
C LEU A 37 -14.78 -4.65 -8.49
N CYS A 38 -14.14 -3.87 -7.62
CA CYS A 38 -14.72 -3.53 -6.31
C CYS A 38 -14.85 -2.02 -6.09
N GLY A 39 -14.40 -1.21 -7.04
CA GLY A 39 -14.51 0.24 -6.92
C GLY A 39 -13.55 0.89 -5.94
N ASP A 40 -12.62 0.12 -5.40
CA ASP A 40 -11.60 0.67 -4.49
C ASP A 40 -10.61 1.53 -5.26
N GLU A 41 -10.12 2.59 -4.64
CA GLU A 41 -9.03 3.37 -5.19
C GLU A 41 -8.07 3.76 -4.08
N ILE A 42 -6.77 3.69 -4.37
CA ILE A 42 -5.72 4.04 -3.42
C ILE A 42 -4.68 4.86 -4.15
N GLU A 43 -4.30 5.97 -3.54
CA GLU A 43 -3.17 6.77 -4.01
C GLU A 43 -2.05 6.64 -2.99
N ILE A 44 -0.84 6.33 -3.46
CA ILE A 44 0.35 6.24 -2.63
C ILE A 44 1.22 7.47 -2.89
N PHE A 45 1.73 8.06 -1.82
CA PHE A 45 2.64 9.20 -1.88
C PHE A 45 3.95 8.81 -1.20
N LEU A 46 5.05 9.11 -1.86
CA LEU A 46 6.38 8.79 -1.34
C LEU A 46 7.27 10.02 -1.34
N LYS A 47 8.01 10.19 -0.27
CA LYS A 47 9.05 11.19 -0.14
C LYS A 47 10.35 10.47 0.18
N PHE A 48 11.41 10.83 -0.51
CA PHE A 48 12.73 10.22 -0.31
C PHE A 48 13.70 11.21 0.30
N LYS A 49 14.59 10.69 1.14
CA LYS A 49 15.69 11.46 1.70
C LYS A 49 16.91 10.55 1.72
N ASN A 50 18.00 11.03 1.12
CA ASN A 50 19.24 10.25 1.01
C ASN A 50 18.99 8.90 0.33
N GLY A 51 18.12 8.89 -0.68
CA GLY A 51 17.81 7.69 -1.45
C GLY A 51 16.88 6.69 -0.79
N LYS A 52 16.37 7.01 0.40
CA LYS A 52 15.48 6.11 1.14
C LYS A 52 14.15 6.77 1.43
N VAL A 53 13.09 5.97 1.51
CA VAL A 53 11.76 6.47 1.86
C VAL A 53 11.82 7.10 3.24
N SER A 54 11.59 8.41 3.29
CA SER A 54 11.54 9.15 4.55
C SER A 54 10.10 9.32 5.03
N GLU A 55 9.15 9.35 4.09
CA GLU A 55 7.74 9.49 4.40
C GLU A 55 6.93 8.76 3.35
N ALA A 56 5.93 8.01 3.77
CA ALA A 56 5.01 7.33 2.88
C ALA A 56 3.61 7.53 3.43
N LYS A 57 2.67 7.90 2.57
CA LYS A 57 1.27 8.09 2.95
C LYS A 57 0.37 7.52 1.89
N PHE A 58 -0.87 7.28 2.26
CA PHE A 58 -1.88 6.83 1.31
C PHE A 58 -3.18 7.58 1.53
N SER A 59 -3.94 7.71 0.47
CA SER A 59 -5.30 8.22 0.53
C SER A 59 -6.17 7.38 -0.39
N GLY A 60 -7.47 7.60 -0.32
CA GLY A 60 -8.41 6.89 -1.17
C GLY A 60 -9.53 6.26 -0.37
N SER A 61 -10.34 5.47 -1.05
CA SER A 61 -11.50 4.81 -0.45
C SER A 61 -11.57 3.36 -0.91
N GLY A 62 -12.19 2.54 -0.09
CA GLY A 62 -12.32 1.14 -0.44
C GLY A 62 -12.68 0.29 0.76
N CYS A 63 -12.62 -1.03 0.57
CA CYS A 63 -12.97 -1.96 1.61
C CYS A 63 -11.91 -1.98 2.72
N ALA A 64 -12.25 -2.62 3.84
CA ALA A 64 -11.34 -2.70 4.98
C ALA A 64 -10.00 -3.33 4.60
N ILE A 65 -10.01 -4.30 3.70
CA ILE A 65 -8.78 -5.00 3.30
C ILE A 65 -7.85 -4.09 2.51
N SER A 66 -8.37 -3.33 1.54
CA SER A 66 -7.52 -2.43 0.76
C SER A 66 -6.94 -1.32 1.62
N GLN A 67 -7.76 -0.79 2.54
CA GLN A 67 -7.31 0.27 3.45
C GLN A 67 -6.27 -0.24 4.44
N ALA A 68 -6.51 -1.39 5.05
CA ALA A 68 -5.57 -1.97 6.00
C ALA A 68 -4.25 -2.33 5.33
N ALA A 69 -4.31 -2.92 4.14
CA ALA A 69 -3.11 -3.31 3.41
C ALA A 69 -2.29 -2.08 3.01
N ALA A 70 -2.95 -1.01 2.57
CA ALA A 70 -2.24 0.23 2.21
C ALA A 70 -1.55 0.82 3.45
N SER A 71 -2.24 0.81 4.57
CA SER A 71 -1.67 1.30 5.83
C SER A 71 -0.43 0.50 6.22
N MET A 72 -0.53 -0.84 6.19
CA MET A 72 0.61 -1.71 6.48
C MET A 72 1.77 -1.47 5.52
N LEU A 73 1.46 -1.30 4.23
CA LEU A 73 2.47 -1.06 3.21
C LEU A 73 3.28 0.20 3.55
N THR A 74 2.61 1.28 3.94
CA THR A 74 3.32 2.52 4.27
C THR A 74 4.32 2.34 5.41
N GLU A 75 4.05 1.41 6.32
CA GLU A 75 5.00 1.09 7.37
C GLU A 75 6.13 0.21 6.87
N LEU A 76 5.80 -0.80 6.06
CA LEU A 76 6.79 -1.76 5.56
C LEU A 76 7.87 -1.11 4.72
N ILE A 77 7.54 -0.05 3.99
CA ILE A 77 8.47 0.56 3.04
C ILE A 77 9.31 1.68 3.62
N GLN A 78 9.09 2.05 4.87
CA GLN A 78 9.92 3.08 5.51
C GLN A 78 11.40 2.68 5.49
N GLY A 79 12.25 3.61 5.07
CA GLY A 79 13.68 3.38 5.06
C GLY A 79 14.22 2.57 3.89
N LYS A 80 13.35 2.09 3.01
CA LYS A 80 13.79 1.32 1.84
C LYS A 80 14.16 2.24 0.69
N THR A 81 15.08 1.78 -0.15
CA THR A 81 15.46 2.52 -1.36
C THR A 81 14.45 2.23 -2.47
N ALA A 82 14.43 3.09 -3.49
CA ALA A 82 13.58 2.85 -4.65
C ALA A 82 13.87 1.49 -5.29
N ASP A 83 15.14 1.11 -5.32
CA ASP A 83 15.54 -0.18 -5.90
C ASP A 83 14.99 -1.34 -5.08
N GLU A 84 15.03 -1.24 -3.76
CA GLU A 84 14.42 -2.25 -2.88
C GLU A 84 12.92 -2.34 -3.09
N LEU A 85 12.25 -1.21 -3.29
CA LEU A 85 10.81 -1.20 -3.55
C LEU A 85 10.48 -1.86 -4.88
N LYS A 86 11.32 -1.65 -5.90
CA LYS A 86 11.12 -2.31 -7.20
C LYS A 86 11.24 -3.82 -7.11
N LYS A 87 12.08 -4.30 -6.20
CA LYS A 87 12.31 -5.74 -6.00
C LYS A 87 11.35 -6.35 -4.99
N MET A 88 10.58 -5.54 -4.29
CA MET A 88 9.63 -6.01 -3.30
C MET A 88 8.56 -6.89 -3.94
N LYS A 89 8.18 -7.96 -3.24
CA LYS A 89 7.21 -8.90 -3.75
C LYS A 89 5.87 -8.71 -3.05
N SER A 90 4.81 -8.95 -3.81
CA SER A 90 3.44 -8.84 -3.28
C SER A 90 3.19 -9.76 -2.08
N GLU A 91 3.88 -10.90 -2.02
CA GLU A 91 3.77 -11.82 -0.90
C GLU A 91 4.11 -11.17 0.44
N GLU A 92 4.97 -10.16 0.44
CA GLU A 92 5.33 -9.47 1.69
C GLU A 92 4.12 -8.76 2.29
N VAL A 93 3.28 -8.17 1.43
CA VAL A 93 2.05 -7.51 1.89
C VAL A 93 1.04 -8.55 2.36
N LEU A 94 0.87 -9.62 1.58
CA LEU A 94 -0.10 -10.66 1.92
C LEU A 94 0.28 -11.36 3.22
N SER A 95 1.58 -11.60 3.44
CA SER A 95 2.05 -12.18 4.69
C SER A 95 1.78 -11.27 5.88
N ALA A 96 1.93 -9.97 5.69
CA ALA A 96 1.67 -9.00 6.76
C ALA A 96 0.21 -9.00 7.20
N LEU A 97 -0.71 -9.21 6.25
CA LEU A 97 -2.13 -9.31 6.57
C LEU A 97 -2.45 -10.57 7.39
N GLY A 98 -1.71 -11.66 7.13
CA GLY A 98 -1.81 -12.86 7.95
C GLY A 98 -3.08 -13.67 7.80
N VAL A 99 -3.84 -13.47 6.72
CA VAL A 99 -5.07 -14.21 6.46
C VAL A 99 -5.09 -14.70 5.03
N LYS A 100 -5.85 -15.76 4.79
CA LYS A 100 -6.08 -16.22 3.43
C LYS A 100 -7.18 -15.40 2.80
N LEU A 101 -6.96 -15.02 1.55
CA LEU A 101 -7.92 -14.20 0.82
C LEU A 101 -8.37 -14.92 -0.45
N THR A 102 -9.60 -14.67 -0.85
CA THR A 102 -10.08 -15.10 -2.15
C THR A 102 -9.36 -14.31 -3.24
N PRO A 103 -9.37 -14.77 -4.50
CA PRO A 103 -8.68 -14.04 -5.58
C PRO A 103 -9.09 -12.59 -5.71
N ILE A 104 -10.37 -12.27 -5.53
CA ILE A 104 -10.84 -10.89 -5.62
C ILE A 104 -10.27 -10.06 -4.48
N ARG A 105 -10.23 -10.63 -3.27
CA ARG A 105 -9.69 -9.93 -2.09
C ARG A 105 -8.18 -9.75 -2.16
N VAL A 106 -7.48 -10.69 -2.81
CA VAL A 106 -6.06 -10.52 -3.06
C VAL A 106 -5.81 -9.26 -3.88
N LYS A 107 -6.62 -9.02 -4.89
CA LYS A 107 -6.50 -7.80 -5.70
C LYS A 107 -6.75 -6.54 -4.87
N CYS A 108 -7.73 -6.58 -3.97
CA CYS A 108 -7.98 -5.47 -3.06
C CYS A 108 -6.78 -5.24 -2.15
N ALA A 109 -6.21 -6.31 -1.61
CA ALA A 109 -5.06 -6.21 -0.71
C ALA A 109 -3.83 -5.66 -1.41
N LEU A 110 -3.69 -5.89 -2.70
CA LEU A 110 -2.50 -5.48 -3.44
C LEU A 110 -2.66 -4.16 -4.20
N LEU A 111 -3.79 -3.49 -4.05
CA LEU A 111 -4.04 -2.24 -4.78
C LEU A 111 -3.02 -1.16 -4.42
N GLY A 112 -2.73 -0.96 -3.14
CA GLY A 112 -1.73 0.00 -2.71
C GLY A 112 -0.33 -0.39 -3.17
N PHE A 113 -0.02 -1.68 -3.13
CA PHE A 113 1.27 -2.18 -3.63
C PHE A 113 1.43 -1.88 -5.12
N ALA A 114 0.38 -2.11 -5.91
CA ALA A 114 0.40 -1.81 -7.34
C ALA A 114 0.59 -0.31 -7.58
N ALA A 115 -0.10 0.52 -6.81
CA ALA A 115 0.05 1.98 -6.92
C ALA A 115 1.48 2.40 -6.59
N MET A 116 2.09 1.82 -5.56
CA MET A 116 3.47 2.11 -5.19
C MET A 116 4.43 1.75 -6.32
N GLN A 117 4.27 0.56 -6.90
CA GLN A 117 5.13 0.13 -7.99
C GLN A 117 5.03 1.09 -9.18
N LYS A 118 3.82 1.47 -9.54
CA LYS A 118 3.60 2.41 -10.65
C LYS A 118 4.19 3.78 -10.35
N ALA A 119 4.07 4.23 -9.10
CA ALA A 119 4.65 5.51 -8.69
C ALA A 119 6.16 5.53 -8.90
N ILE A 120 6.84 4.48 -8.48
CA ILE A 120 8.29 4.40 -8.57
C ILE A 120 8.75 4.32 -10.02
N TYR A 121 8.07 3.52 -10.84
CA TYR A 121 8.48 3.33 -12.22
C TYR A 121 8.17 4.54 -13.11
N SER A 122 7.20 5.37 -12.71
CA SER A 122 6.81 6.53 -13.51
C SER A 122 7.55 7.81 -13.15
N GLU A 123 8.33 7.82 -12.05
CA GLU A 123 9.01 9.02 -11.58
C GLU A 123 10.53 8.86 -11.64
N PRO A 124 11.18 9.37 -12.69
CA PRO A 124 12.63 9.26 -12.83
C PRO A 124 13.41 9.87 -11.66
N ALA A 125 12.83 10.85 -10.97
CA ALA A 125 13.50 11.57 -9.89
C ALA A 125 13.78 10.70 -8.68
N VAL A 126 13.14 9.54 -8.53
CA VAL A 126 13.34 8.66 -7.37
C VAL A 126 14.36 7.56 -7.64
N LYS A 127 15.11 7.64 -8.69
CA LYS A 127 16.18 6.67 -8.95
C LYS A 127 17.25 6.80 -7.87
N PRO A 128 17.80 5.68 -7.42
CA PRO A 128 18.87 5.69 -6.42
C PRO A 128 20.10 6.37 -6.88
#